data_cfe5ac136c9f8b7f68fea0de2323ef90
#
_entry.id   cfe5ac136c9f8b7f68fea0de2323ef90
#
_cell.length_a   1.000
_cell.length_b   1.000
_cell.length_c   1.000
_cell.angle_alpha   90.00
_cell.angle_beta   90.00
_cell.angle_gamma   90.00
#
_symmetry.space_group_name_H-M   'P 1'
#
loop_
_entity.id
_entity.type
_entity.pdbx_description
1 polymer ?
#
loop_
_entity_poly.entity_id
_entity_poly.type
_entity_poly.pdbx_seq_one_letter_code
_entity_poly.pdbx_strand_id
1 'polypeptide(L)'
;MKVIPVKIKNVNVYPFQDMEELIDYTTDKKKLLLSLNAEIIMRAEGKIADIINSNIGYADGYGAIKVMYRKGEKGVKRIPGCELWLELIKRYHSLKTFYLIGSTEDTICVTVKKLKELYPDINIVGYRNGFIKEISEKEALLVDVCLLYTSPSPRDR
;
A
#
# COMPACT_ATOMS: atom_id res chain seq x y z
N MET A 1 -9.89 3.31 16.42
CA MET A 1 -10.62 2.01 16.38
C MET A 1 -9.61 0.86 16.42
N LYS A 2 -9.86 -0.22 17.16
CA LYS A 2 -8.94 -1.37 17.26
C LYS A 2 -9.43 -2.47 16.32
N VAL A 3 -8.80 -2.60 15.16
CA VAL A 3 -9.07 -3.71 14.23
C VAL A 3 -8.13 -4.86 14.59
N ILE A 4 -8.68 -6.03 14.88
CA ILE A 4 -7.93 -7.23 15.26
C ILE A 4 -7.73 -8.07 14.01
N PRO A 5 -6.48 -8.38 13.62
CA PRO A 5 -6.25 -9.19 12.44
C PRO A 5 -6.65 -10.65 12.65
N VAL A 6 -7.11 -11.27 11.58
CA VAL A 6 -7.45 -12.70 11.53
C VAL A 6 -6.26 -13.48 11.00
N LYS A 7 -5.82 -14.48 11.75
CA LYS A 7 -4.75 -15.35 11.27
C LYS A 7 -5.27 -16.34 10.22
N ILE A 8 -4.69 -16.28 9.02
CA ILE A 8 -4.97 -17.21 7.93
C ILE A 8 -3.64 -17.87 7.55
N LYS A 9 -3.52 -19.19 7.80
CA LYS A 9 -2.26 -19.94 7.68
C LYS A 9 -1.16 -19.25 8.53
N ASN A 10 -0.15 -18.69 7.90
CA ASN A 10 1.02 -18.07 8.56
C ASN A 10 0.92 -16.54 8.66
N VAL A 11 -0.12 -15.92 8.11
CA VAL A 11 -0.22 -14.46 8.01
C VAL A 11 -1.45 -13.89 8.71
N ASN A 12 -1.30 -12.65 9.17
CA ASN A 12 -2.37 -11.86 9.75
C ASN A 12 -3.01 -10.99 8.66
N VAL A 13 -4.33 -11.10 8.50
CA VAL A 13 -5.10 -10.33 7.53
C VAL A 13 -6.14 -9.49 8.27
N TYR A 14 -6.12 -8.18 8.04
CA TYR A 14 -7.02 -7.25 8.72
C TYR A 14 -8.41 -7.26 8.07
N PRO A 15 -9.50 -7.43 8.84
CA PRO A 15 -10.86 -7.59 8.33
C PRO A 15 -11.58 -6.24 8.12
N PHE A 16 -11.06 -5.39 7.24
CA PHE A 16 -11.69 -4.11 6.94
C PHE A 16 -13.03 -4.29 6.20
N GLN A 17 -14.01 -3.49 6.57
CA GLN A 17 -15.34 -3.52 5.97
C GLN A 17 -15.40 -2.73 4.66
N ASP A 18 -14.54 -1.74 4.51
CA ASP A 18 -14.38 -0.96 3.29
C ASP A 18 -13.01 -0.27 3.23
N MET A 19 -12.79 0.44 2.13
CA MET A 19 -11.55 1.15 1.85
C MET A 19 -11.35 2.35 2.78
N GLU A 20 -12.44 3.01 3.17
CA GLU A 20 -12.40 4.17 4.06
C GLU A 20 -11.89 3.78 5.44
N GLU A 21 -12.41 2.68 6.00
CA GLU A 21 -11.94 2.13 7.28
C GLU A 21 -10.45 1.77 7.24
N LEU A 22 -9.98 1.17 6.14
CA LEU A 22 -8.56 0.87 5.96
C LEU A 22 -7.73 2.15 5.93
N ILE A 23 -8.12 3.14 5.17
CA ILE A 23 -7.39 4.41 5.06
C ILE A 23 -7.34 5.12 6.41
N ASP A 24 -8.47 5.24 7.11
CA ASP A 24 -8.54 5.86 8.43
C ASP A 24 -7.69 5.11 9.47
N TYR A 25 -7.74 3.78 9.45
CA TYR A 25 -6.93 2.95 10.34
C TYR A 25 -5.43 3.15 10.13
N THR A 26 -5.00 3.49 8.92
CA THR A 26 -3.57 3.54 8.53
C THR A 26 -2.97 4.94 8.48
N THR A 27 -3.78 6.00 8.56
CA THR A 27 -3.38 7.40 8.33
C THR A 27 -2.11 7.81 9.08
N ASP A 28 -1.97 7.43 10.34
CA ASP A 28 -0.83 7.81 11.19
C ASP A 28 0.15 6.65 11.45
N LYS A 29 -0.01 5.56 10.71
CA LYS A 29 0.84 4.38 10.88
C LYS A 29 1.91 4.32 9.81
N LYS A 30 3.17 4.27 10.25
CA LYS A 30 4.32 4.03 9.37
C LYS A 30 4.42 2.54 9.05
N LYS A 31 3.50 2.04 8.22
CA LYS A 31 3.37 0.62 7.85
C LYS A 31 3.16 0.45 6.36
N LEU A 32 3.61 -0.67 5.83
CA LEU A 32 3.25 -1.09 4.49
C LEU A 32 1.80 -1.57 4.45
N LEU A 33 1.06 -1.19 3.41
CA LEU A 33 -0.24 -1.74 3.08
C LEU A 33 -0.04 -2.84 2.04
N LEU A 34 -0.34 -4.07 2.42
CA LEU A 34 -0.06 -5.25 1.62
C LEU A 34 -1.38 -5.88 1.13
N SER A 35 -1.58 -5.82 -0.16
CA SER A 35 -2.70 -6.46 -0.86
C SER A 35 -2.52 -7.98 -0.84
N LEU A 36 -3.41 -8.70 -0.17
CA LEU A 36 -3.31 -10.15 0.03
C LEU A 36 -4.44 -10.88 -0.71
N ASN A 37 -4.07 -11.63 -1.72
CA ASN A 37 -4.92 -12.62 -2.36
C ASN A 37 -4.66 -14.03 -1.81
N ALA A 38 -5.43 -15.02 -2.25
CA ALA A 38 -5.30 -16.40 -1.79
C ALA A 38 -3.91 -16.98 -2.12
N GLU A 39 -3.34 -16.68 -3.26
CA GLU A 39 -2.03 -17.16 -3.69
C GLU A 39 -0.92 -16.65 -2.78
N ILE A 40 -0.89 -15.34 -2.51
CA ILE A 40 0.09 -14.72 -1.60
C ILE A 40 -0.03 -15.35 -0.20
N ILE A 41 -1.25 -15.47 0.32
CA ILE A 41 -1.48 -16.09 1.65
C ILE A 41 -0.98 -17.52 1.70
N MET A 42 -1.22 -18.30 0.65
CA MET A 42 -0.82 -19.69 0.58
C MET A 42 0.70 -19.88 0.46
N ARG A 43 1.39 -18.96 -0.19
CA ARG A 43 2.86 -18.99 -0.40
C ARG A 43 3.67 -18.26 0.67
N ALA A 44 3.01 -17.48 1.53
CA ALA A 44 3.70 -16.70 2.55
C ALA A 44 4.31 -17.60 3.64
N GLU A 45 5.64 -17.72 3.59
CA GLU A 45 6.44 -18.51 4.56
C GLU A 45 7.70 -17.72 4.95
N GLY A 46 8.29 -18.04 6.10
CA GLY A 46 9.54 -17.44 6.58
C GLY A 46 9.50 -15.90 6.56
N LYS A 47 10.51 -15.29 6.00
CA LYS A 47 10.67 -13.82 5.94
C LYS A 47 9.47 -13.10 5.30
N ILE A 48 8.81 -13.71 4.31
CA ILE A 48 7.64 -13.10 3.67
C ILE A 48 6.49 -13.02 4.66
N ALA A 49 6.23 -14.10 5.39
CA ALA A 49 5.20 -14.09 6.43
C ALA A 49 5.53 -13.07 7.54
N ASP A 50 6.79 -12.96 7.94
CA ASP A 50 7.24 -11.98 8.95
C ASP A 50 7.01 -10.55 8.49
N ILE A 51 7.31 -10.23 7.23
CA ILE A 51 7.05 -8.90 6.63
C ILE A 51 5.55 -8.61 6.65
N ILE A 52 4.71 -9.56 6.24
CA ILE A 52 3.26 -9.37 6.25
C ILE A 52 2.75 -9.15 7.68
N ASN A 53 3.21 -9.97 8.63
CA ASN A 53 2.77 -9.91 10.03
C ASN A 53 3.23 -8.65 10.77
N SER A 54 4.34 -8.05 10.32
CA SER A 54 4.84 -6.78 10.87
C SER A 54 4.16 -5.55 10.27
N ASN A 55 3.32 -5.73 9.26
CA ASN A 55 2.67 -4.67 8.50
C ASN A 55 1.15 -4.87 8.45
N ILE A 56 0.46 -4.21 7.53
CA ILE A 56 -1.00 -4.26 7.42
C ILE A 56 -1.38 -5.00 6.14
N GLY A 57 -1.67 -6.29 6.27
CA GLY A 57 -2.21 -7.10 5.20
C GLY A 57 -3.73 -6.97 5.13
N TYR A 58 -4.28 -6.64 3.97
CA TYR A 58 -5.72 -6.54 3.73
C TYR A 58 -6.17 -7.46 2.60
N ALA A 59 -7.47 -7.80 2.59
CA ALA A 59 -8.01 -8.76 1.63
C ALA A 59 -8.31 -8.11 0.27
N ASP A 60 -7.55 -8.46 -0.77
CA ASP A 60 -7.79 -8.06 -2.16
C ASP A 60 -8.49 -9.16 -2.99
N GLY A 61 -8.61 -10.36 -2.49
CA GLY A 61 -9.21 -11.47 -3.22
C GLY A 61 -10.40 -12.10 -2.51
N TYR A 62 -11.37 -12.56 -3.28
CA TYR A 62 -12.54 -13.27 -2.73
C TYR A 62 -12.18 -14.53 -1.94
N GLY A 63 -11.06 -15.20 -2.26
CA GLY A 63 -10.58 -16.35 -1.49
C GLY A 63 -10.25 -15.98 -0.04
N ALA A 64 -9.57 -14.86 0.18
CA ALA A 64 -9.27 -14.34 1.51
C ALA A 64 -10.57 -13.97 2.27
N ILE A 65 -11.49 -13.27 1.62
CA ILE A 65 -12.80 -12.91 2.16
C ILE A 65 -13.56 -14.16 2.62
N LYS A 66 -13.64 -15.18 1.77
CA LYS A 66 -14.36 -16.44 2.08
C LYS A 66 -13.80 -17.14 3.31
N VAL A 67 -12.48 -17.13 3.49
CA VAL A 67 -11.85 -17.69 4.69
C VAL A 67 -12.18 -16.86 5.93
N MET A 68 -12.14 -15.54 5.83
CA MET A 68 -12.52 -14.64 6.93
C MET A 68 -13.97 -14.85 7.37
N TYR A 69 -14.91 -14.95 6.43
CA TYR A 69 -16.31 -15.28 6.73
C TYR A 69 -16.46 -16.60 7.48
N ARG A 70 -15.71 -17.66 7.07
CA ARG A 70 -15.72 -18.94 7.78
C ARG A 70 -15.13 -18.87 9.19
N LYS A 71 -14.29 -17.89 9.46
CA LYS A 71 -13.71 -17.60 10.79
C LYS A 71 -14.59 -16.67 11.64
N GLY A 72 -15.76 -16.28 11.15
CA GLY A 72 -16.74 -15.48 11.89
C GLY A 72 -16.68 -13.97 11.61
N GLU A 73 -15.76 -13.51 10.76
CA GLU A 73 -15.67 -12.10 10.37
C GLU A 73 -16.75 -11.77 9.33
N LYS A 74 -17.80 -11.12 9.79
CA LYS A 74 -18.91 -10.69 8.94
C LYS A 74 -18.71 -9.23 8.53
N GLY A 75 -19.03 -8.90 7.27
CA GLY A 75 -18.96 -7.53 6.76
C GLY A 75 -17.65 -7.16 6.09
N VAL A 76 -16.64 -8.03 6.09
CA VAL A 76 -15.37 -7.80 5.38
C VAL A 76 -15.62 -7.70 3.87
N LYS A 77 -15.12 -6.63 3.25
CA LYS A 77 -15.19 -6.43 1.81
C LYS A 77 -13.84 -6.57 1.15
N ARG A 78 -13.87 -6.91 -0.13
CA ARG A 78 -12.68 -6.88 -0.97
C ARG A 78 -12.24 -5.42 -1.17
N ILE A 79 -10.95 -5.16 -0.97
CA ILE A 79 -10.34 -3.87 -1.25
C ILE A 79 -9.32 -4.06 -2.38
N PRO A 80 -9.64 -3.63 -3.63
CA PRO A 80 -8.70 -3.77 -4.73
C PRO A 80 -7.51 -2.81 -4.56
N GLY A 81 -6.30 -3.35 -4.60
CA GLY A 81 -5.08 -2.55 -4.48
C GLY A 81 -4.94 -1.50 -5.59
N CYS A 82 -5.43 -1.82 -6.79
CA CYS A 82 -5.44 -0.88 -7.93
C CYS A 82 -6.38 0.32 -7.75
N GLU A 83 -7.35 0.25 -6.86
CA GLU A 83 -8.25 1.36 -6.51
C GLU A 83 -7.76 2.10 -5.26
N LEU A 84 -7.20 1.37 -4.29
CA LEU A 84 -6.75 1.92 -3.02
C LEU A 84 -5.74 3.04 -3.19
N TRP A 85 -4.74 2.88 -4.07
CA TRP A 85 -3.72 3.89 -4.27
C TRP A 85 -4.28 5.19 -4.87
N LEU A 86 -5.30 5.09 -5.74
CA LEU A 86 -6.01 6.25 -6.30
C LEU A 86 -6.80 7.00 -5.22
N GLU A 87 -7.47 6.27 -4.33
CA GLU A 87 -8.23 6.89 -3.24
C GLU A 87 -7.28 7.54 -2.21
N LEU A 88 -6.11 6.94 -1.94
CA LEU A 88 -5.07 7.56 -1.12
C LEU A 88 -4.57 8.87 -1.74
N ILE A 89 -4.31 8.91 -3.04
CA ILE A 89 -3.92 10.15 -3.73
C ILE A 89 -5.03 11.18 -3.64
N LYS A 90 -6.26 10.82 -3.98
CA LYS A 90 -7.43 11.70 -3.93
C LYS A 90 -7.60 12.35 -2.55
N ARG A 91 -7.39 11.58 -1.49
CA ARG A 91 -7.54 12.05 -0.10
C ARG A 91 -6.36 12.90 0.39
N TYR A 92 -5.14 12.62 -0.08
CA TYR A 92 -3.93 13.20 0.49
C TYR A 92 -3.07 14.02 -0.47
N HIS A 93 -3.50 14.28 -1.72
CA HIS A 93 -2.69 14.95 -2.74
C HIS A 93 -2.11 16.29 -2.27
N SER A 94 -2.88 17.08 -1.50
CA SER A 94 -2.45 18.38 -0.98
C SER A 94 -1.78 18.32 0.39
N LEU A 95 -1.84 17.17 1.08
CA LEU A 95 -1.39 17.02 2.47
C LEU A 95 -0.11 16.23 2.62
N LYS A 96 0.17 15.32 1.69
CA LYS A 96 1.31 14.40 1.76
C LYS A 96 2.16 14.44 0.50
N THR A 97 3.40 13.98 0.62
CA THR A 97 4.31 13.79 -0.51
C THR A 97 4.21 12.37 -1.04
N PHE A 98 4.40 12.21 -2.36
CA PHE A 98 4.28 10.93 -3.04
C PHE A 98 5.56 10.60 -3.79
N TYR A 99 6.00 9.36 -3.69
CA TYR A 99 6.98 8.75 -4.56
C TYR A 99 6.33 7.56 -5.26
N LEU A 100 6.31 7.56 -6.60
CA LEU A 100 5.59 6.56 -7.39
C LEU A 100 6.56 5.54 -7.99
N ILE A 101 6.28 4.26 -7.79
CA ILE A 101 7.08 3.16 -8.34
C ILE A 101 6.15 2.17 -9.03
N GLY A 102 6.41 1.87 -10.28
CA GLY A 102 5.65 0.82 -10.95
C GLY A 102 5.58 0.97 -12.47
N SER A 103 5.05 -0.06 -13.11
CA SER A 103 4.82 -0.10 -14.55
C SER A 103 6.08 0.11 -15.42
N THR A 104 5.89 0.40 -16.71
CA THR A 104 6.97 0.80 -17.64
C THR A 104 7.29 2.28 -17.48
N GLU A 105 8.43 2.71 -18.05
CA GLU A 105 8.85 4.12 -18.03
C GLU A 105 7.79 5.03 -18.65
N ASP A 106 7.30 4.68 -19.85
CA ASP A 106 6.27 5.46 -20.54
C ASP A 106 4.98 5.56 -19.72
N THR A 107 4.55 4.45 -19.13
CA THR A 107 3.31 4.41 -18.33
C THR A 107 3.43 5.26 -17.06
N ILE A 108 4.54 5.19 -16.34
CA ILE A 108 4.71 5.98 -15.12
C ILE A 108 4.78 7.47 -15.42
N CYS A 109 5.47 7.87 -16.52
CA CYS A 109 5.52 9.26 -16.98
C CYS A 109 4.13 9.80 -17.31
N VAL A 110 3.33 9.05 -18.06
CA VAL A 110 1.94 9.43 -18.39
C VAL A 110 1.07 9.50 -17.14
N THR A 111 1.25 8.56 -16.21
CA THR A 111 0.52 8.54 -14.93
C THR A 111 0.81 9.80 -14.10
N VAL A 112 2.07 10.16 -13.95
CA VAL A 112 2.49 11.38 -13.23
C VAL A 112 1.90 12.63 -13.86
N LYS A 113 1.94 12.73 -15.21
CA LYS A 113 1.35 13.85 -15.94
C LYS A 113 -0.15 13.97 -15.66
N LYS A 114 -0.89 12.87 -15.78
CA LYS A 114 -2.33 12.85 -15.49
C LYS A 114 -2.66 13.21 -14.05
N LEU A 115 -1.87 12.71 -13.09
CA LEU A 115 -2.07 13.07 -11.69
C LEU A 115 -1.88 14.54 -11.41
N LYS A 116 -0.88 15.19 -12.04
CA LYS A 116 -0.66 16.64 -11.94
C LYS A 116 -1.75 17.46 -12.63
N GLU A 117 -2.35 16.93 -13.69
CA GLU A 117 -3.51 17.55 -14.36
C GLU A 117 -4.78 17.46 -13.48
N LEU A 118 -5.01 16.31 -12.85
CA LEU A 118 -6.18 16.07 -11.98
C LEU A 118 -6.07 16.75 -10.62
N TYR A 119 -4.87 16.81 -10.08
CA TYR A 119 -4.56 17.38 -8.76
C TYR A 119 -3.37 18.35 -8.88
N PRO A 120 -3.62 19.61 -9.25
CA PRO A 120 -2.54 20.60 -9.52
C PRO A 120 -1.62 20.85 -8.32
N ASP A 121 -2.11 20.62 -7.11
CA ASP A 121 -1.39 20.78 -5.83
C ASP A 121 -0.74 19.49 -5.30
N ILE A 122 -0.74 18.41 -6.10
CA ILE A 122 -0.09 17.16 -5.71
C ILE A 122 1.42 17.33 -5.61
N ASN A 123 2.00 16.86 -4.50
CA ASN A 123 3.43 16.88 -4.30
C ASN A 123 4.06 15.52 -4.63
N ILE A 124 4.42 15.31 -5.90
CA ILE A 124 5.17 14.13 -6.35
C ILE A 124 6.66 14.48 -6.33
N VAL A 125 7.39 13.92 -5.35
CA VAL A 125 8.83 14.19 -5.14
C VAL A 125 9.74 13.29 -5.97
N GLY A 126 9.19 12.20 -6.54
CA GLY A 126 9.93 11.34 -7.44
C GLY A 126 9.05 10.22 -8.00
N TYR A 127 9.52 9.62 -9.08
CA TYR A 127 8.88 8.44 -9.65
C TYR A 127 9.88 7.63 -10.46
N ARG A 128 9.63 6.33 -10.63
CA ARG A 128 10.41 5.45 -11.49
C ARG A 128 9.58 4.24 -11.93
N ASN A 129 10.05 3.59 -13.00
CA ASN A 129 9.46 2.31 -13.44
C ASN A 129 9.69 1.19 -12.39
N GLY A 130 8.90 0.13 -12.49
CA GLY A 130 8.95 -1.02 -11.59
C GLY A 130 9.99 -2.08 -11.95
N PHE A 131 10.72 -1.93 -13.05
CA PHE A 131 11.71 -2.90 -13.54
C PHE A 131 13.09 -2.61 -12.94
N ILE A 132 13.27 -3.03 -11.69
CA ILE A 132 14.52 -2.87 -10.95
C ILE A 132 15.32 -4.17 -11.09
N LYS A 133 16.37 -4.16 -11.90
CA LYS A 133 17.17 -5.35 -12.21
C LYS A 133 18.48 -5.36 -11.43
N GLU A 134 19.16 -4.23 -11.37
CA GLU A 134 20.48 -4.12 -10.78
C GLU A 134 20.43 -3.88 -9.27
N ILE A 135 21.43 -4.41 -8.55
CA ILE A 135 21.55 -4.20 -7.10
C ILE A 135 21.74 -2.72 -6.78
N SER A 136 22.57 -2.01 -7.56
CA SER A 136 22.80 -0.57 -7.43
C SER A 136 21.52 0.25 -7.56
N GLU A 137 20.61 -0.13 -8.46
CA GLU A 137 19.30 0.53 -8.60
C GLU A 137 18.42 0.32 -7.36
N LYS A 138 18.49 -0.87 -6.73
CA LYS A 138 17.77 -1.15 -5.48
C LYS A 138 18.29 -0.33 -4.33
N GLU A 139 19.61 -0.21 -4.23
CA GLU A 139 20.28 0.61 -3.20
C GLU A 139 19.94 2.09 -3.37
N ALA A 140 20.04 2.62 -4.60
CA ALA A 140 19.64 4.00 -4.89
C ALA A 140 18.17 4.28 -4.52
N LEU A 141 17.26 3.38 -4.87
CA LEU A 141 15.85 3.51 -4.51
C LEU A 141 15.64 3.49 -3.00
N LEU A 142 16.34 2.62 -2.27
CA LEU A 142 16.25 2.57 -0.81
C LEU A 142 16.71 3.89 -0.18
N VAL A 143 17.79 4.48 -0.70
CA VAL A 143 18.27 5.79 -0.24
C VAL A 143 17.23 6.87 -0.49
N ASP A 144 16.66 6.94 -1.69
CA ASP A 144 15.62 7.92 -2.04
C ASP A 144 14.40 7.80 -1.13
N VAL A 145 13.90 6.59 -0.93
CA VAL A 145 12.74 6.34 -0.05
C VAL A 145 13.06 6.65 1.42
N CYS A 146 14.27 6.30 1.90
CA CYS A 146 14.70 6.61 3.28
C CYS A 146 14.83 8.11 3.51
N LEU A 147 15.37 8.86 2.54
CA LEU A 147 15.48 10.32 2.64
C LEU A 147 14.12 11.01 2.71
N LEU A 148 13.12 10.50 1.99
CA LEU A 148 11.74 10.98 2.08
C LEU A 148 11.12 10.75 3.47
N TYR A 149 11.51 9.67 4.14
CA TYR A 149 11.05 9.35 5.50
C TYR A 149 11.66 10.23 6.58
N THR A 150 12.85 10.77 6.35
CA THR A 150 13.62 11.56 7.33
C THR A 150 13.51 13.06 7.09
N SER A 151 13.09 13.51 5.91
CA SER A 151 12.90 14.93 5.62
C SER A 151 11.60 15.44 6.26
N PRO A 152 11.65 16.51 7.06
CA PRO A 152 10.44 17.17 7.53
C PRO A 152 9.64 17.68 6.33
N SER A 153 8.32 17.55 6.41
CA SER A 153 7.42 18.11 5.40
C SER A 153 7.69 19.62 5.25
N PRO A 154 7.66 20.18 4.03
CA PRO A 154 7.80 21.63 3.82
C PRO A 154 6.78 22.47 4.61
N ARG A 155 5.74 21.86 5.15
CA ARG A 155 4.70 22.49 5.98
C ARG A 155 5.01 22.50 7.48
N ASP A 156 6.06 21.82 7.91
CA ASP A 156 6.50 21.77 9.32
C ASP A 156 7.55 22.85 9.63
N ARG A 157 7.67 23.87 8.75
CA ARG A 157 8.51 25.08 8.95
C ARG A 157 7.67 26.31 9.12
#